data_4ea152eab50cdf8dcf9321fa37e543bc
#
_entry.id   4ea152eab50cdf8dcf9321fa37e543bc
#
_cell.length_a   1.000
_cell.length_b   1.000
_cell.length_c   1.000
_cell.angle_alpha   90.00
_cell.angle_beta   90.00
_cell.angle_gamma   90.00
#
_symmetry.space_group_name_H-M   'P 1'
#
loop_
_entity.id
_entity.type
_entity.pdbx_description
1 polymer ?
#
loop_
_entity_poly.entity_id
_entity_poly.type
_entity_poly.pdbx_seq_one_letter_code
_entity_poly.pdbx_strand_id
1 'polypeptide(L)'
;MIERIKEFINYKKISVRKFEMALGMSNGTIHNAVAKGSSISSQWISKIVLQFPDINPVWLVTGTGNMLNPEENLDLANTKAPYYDVDFSGGFNEFYNDQTQRPTEYVECKSLKGVEYWCNLKGHSMEPTIKDGERIALQELPANGALPNFGSVYAIVTSDGLRTVKRIEKSPKRGYLLLKADNKDFGEQEVEISTITHIFKVVAHLGIFA
;
A
#
# COMPACT_ATOMS: atom_id res chain seq x y z
N MET A 1 29.94 3.92 -3.55
CA MET A 1 28.49 3.71 -3.73
C MET A 1 28.16 2.67 -4.80
N ILE A 2 28.67 2.77 -6.03
CA ILE A 2 28.34 1.82 -7.10
C ILE A 2 28.74 0.38 -6.80
N GLU A 3 29.88 0.17 -6.15
CA GLU A 3 30.33 -1.17 -5.72
C GLU A 3 29.37 -1.77 -4.67
N ARG A 4 28.83 -0.94 -3.77
CA ARG A 4 27.83 -1.38 -2.81
C ARG A 4 26.51 -1.81 -3.44
N ILE A 5 26.11 -1.13 -4.53
CA ILE A 5 24.94 -1.58 -5.32
C ILE A 5 25.19 -2.96 -5.93
N LYS A 6 26.38 -3.22 -6.46
CA LYS A 6 26.73 -4.55 -6.97
C LYS A 6 26.74 -5.61 -5.86
N GLU A 7 27.30 -5.27 -4.71
CA GLU A 7 27.30 -6.15 -3.54
C GLU A 7 25.87 -6.54 -3.15
N PHE A 8 24.97 -5.56 -3.10
CA PHE A 8 23.57 -5.80 -2.82
C PHE A 8 22.87 -6.65 -3.91
N ILE A 9 23.11 -6.36 -5.20
CA ILE A 9 22.60 -7.16 -6.33
C ILE A 9 23.05 -8.63 -6.20
N ASN A 10 24.33 -8.86 -5.88
CA ASN A 10 24.89 -10.20 -5.67
C ASN A 10 24.24 -10.89 -4.46
N TYR A 11 24.07 -10.18 -3.35
CA TYR A 11 23.39 -10.69 -2.17
C TYR A 11 21.97 -11.14 -2.49
N LYS A 12 21.21 -10.33 -3.24
CA LYS A 12 19.83 -10.66 -3.70
C LYS A 12 19.79 -11.79 -4.72
N LYS A 13 20.93 -12.26 -5.24
CA LYS A 13 21.05 -13.27 -6.31
C LYS A 13 20.21 -12.93 -7.55
N ILE A 14 20.11 -11.65 -7.87
CA ILE A 14 19.44 -11.17 -9.08
C ILE A 14 20.47 -10.68 -10.10
N SER A 15 20.10 -10.67 -11.40
CA SER A 15 20.98 -10.09 -12.42
C SER A 15 20.91 -8.56 -12.38
N VAL A 16 22.00 -7.90 -12.81
CA VAL A 16 22.03 -6.43 -12.96
C VAL A 16 20.87 -5.95 -13.83
N ARG A 17 20.58 -6.66 -14.92
CA ARG A 17 19.46 -6.33 -15.81
C ARG A 17 18.11 -6.40 -15.09
N LYS A 18 17.87 -7.40 -14.27
CA LYS A 18 16.63 -7.53 -13.48
C LYS A 18 16.52 -6.40 -12.47
N PHE A 19 17.61 -6.02 -11.84
CA PHE A 19 17.67 -4.87 -10.94
C PHE A 19 17.37 -3.56 -11.66
N GLU A 20 18.01 -3.31 -12.83
CA GLU A 20 17.75 -2.12 -13.65
C GLU A 20 16.30 -2.04 -14.11
N MET A 21 15.70 -3.16 -14.53
CA MET A 21 14.30 -3.24 -14.92
C MET A 21 13.34 -2.91 -13.74
N ALA A 22 13.61 -3.44 -12.56
CA ALA A 22 12.80 -3.17 -11.37
C ALA A 22 12.75 -1.66 -11.00
N LEU A 23 13.82 -0.94 -11.32
CA LEU A 23 13.94 0.51 -11.08
C LEU A 23 13.49 1.38 -12.26
N GLY A 24 13.09 0.77 -13.38
CA GLY A 24 12.82 1.51 -14.62
C GLY A 24 14.05 2.18 -15.22
N MET A 25 15.24 1.63 -14.99
CA MET A 25 16.50 2.09 -15.57
C MET A 25 16.66 1.55 -17.00
N SER A 26 17.35 2.32 -17.85
CA SER A 26 17.80 1.83 -19.15
C SER A 26 18.82 0.70 -18.96
N ASN A 27 18.78 -0.30 -19.85
CA ASN A 27 19.72 -1.41 -19.84
C ASN A 27 21.18 -0.91 -19.91
N GLY A 28 22.03 -1.42 -19.02
CA GLY A 28 23.44 -1.05 -18.95
C GLY A 28 23.74 0.22 -18.14
N THR A 29 22.74 0.84 -17.49
CA THR A 29 22.95 2.04 -16.66
C THR A 29 23.96 1.78 -15.54
N ILE A 30 23.78 0.69 -14.79
CA ILE A 30 24.71 0.30 -13.70
C ILE A 30 26.06 -0.12 -14.27
N HIS A 31 26.08 -0.90 -15.34
CA HIS A 31 27.32 -1.34 -15.99
C HIS A 31 28.16 -0.14 -16.45
N ASN A 32 27.53 0.83 -17.13
CA ASN A 32 28.20 2.04 -17.61
C ASN A 32 28.69 2.94 -16.46
N ALA A 33 27.91 3.06 -15.38
CA ALA A 33 28.31 3.82 -14.20
C ALA A 33 29.56 3.21 -13.54
N VAL A 34 29.63 1.89 -13.48
CA VAL A 34 30.83 1.17 -13.01
C VAL A 34 32.03 1.41 -13.90
N ALA A 35 31.89 1.23 -15.22
CA ALA A 35 32.96 1.37 -16.17
C ALA A 35 33.56 2.80 -16.22
N LYS A 36 32.70 3.82 -16.00
CA LYS A 36 33.09 5.23 -15.98
C LYS A 36 33.48 5.76 -14.60
N GLY A 37 33.38 4.96 -13.53
CA GLY A 37 33.60 5.43 -12.16
C GLY A 37 32.65 6.55 -11.73
N SER A 38 31.51 6.68 -12.41
CA SER A 38 30.55 7.76 -12.18
C SER A 38 29.67 7.49 -10.97
N SER A 39 29.20 8.57 -10.32
CA SER A 39 28.23 8.46 -9.24
C SER A 39 26.81 8.25 -9.77
N ILE A 40 25.99 7.59 -9.02
CA ILE A 40 24.54 7.46 -9.28
C ILE A 40 23.85 8.69 -8.71
N SER A 41 22.89 9.24 -9.43
CA SER A 41 22.12 10.41 -8.99
C SER A 41 21.26 10.09 -7.76
N SER A 42 20.95 11.11 -6.98
CA SER A 42 20.08 11.00 -5.79
C SER A 42 18.69 10.41 -6.12
N GLN A 43 18.17 10.71 -7.30
CA GLN A 43 16.90 10.16 -7.79
C GLN A 43 16.91 8.62 -7.86
N TRP A 44 18.04 8.02 -8.31
CA TRP A 44 18.18 6.57 -8.35
C TRP A 44 18.36 5.97 -6.97
N ILE A 45 19.06 6.68 -6.06
CA ILE A 45 19.18 6.24 -4.65
C ILE A 45 17.80 6.13 -4.02
N SER A 46 16.95 7.15 -4.20
CA SER A 46 15.57 7.13 -3.68
C SER A 46 14.77 5.96 -4.24
N LYS A 47 14.85 5.71 -5.55
CA LYS A 47 14.17 4.58 -6.18
C LYS A 47 14.68 3.23 -5.67
N ILE A 48 15.98 3.08 -5.44
CA ILE A 48 16.57 1.84 -4.89
C ILE A 48 16.00 1.56 -3.50
N VAL A 49 15.99 2.58 -2.63
CA VAL A 49 15.50 2.42 -1.25
C VAL A 49 14.00 2.11 -1.22
N LEU A 50 13.21 2.73 -2.09
CA LEU A 50 11.77 2.45 -2.20
C LEU A 50 11.48 1.04 -2.73
N GLN A 51 12.22 0.61 -3.75
CA GLN A 51 12.02 -0.69 -4.39
C GLN A 51 12.61 -1.87 -3.59
N PHE A 52 13.64 -1.60 -2.80
CA PHE A 52 14.33 -2.58 -1.96
C PHE A 52 14.42 -2.06 -0.51
N PRO A 53 13.30 -2.11 0.26
CA PRO A 53 13.24 -1.53 1.60
C PRO A 53 14.16 -2.21 2.61
N ASP A 54 14.65 -3.40 2.29
CA ASP A 54 15.63 -4.13 3.11
C ASP A 54 17.07 -3.60 2.99
N ILE A 55 17.38 -2.74 2.00
CA ILE A 55 18.69 -2.10 1.93
C ILE A 55 18.79 -0.97 2.96
N ASN A 56 19.90 -0.94 3.68
CA ASN A 56 20.20 0.18 4.58
C ASN A 56 20.67 1.41 3.78
N PRO A 57 19.87 2.51 3.77
CA PRO A 57 20.22 3.71 3.01
C PRO A 57 21.53 4.36 3.48
N VAL A 58 21.81 4.31 4.79
CA VAL A 58 23.06 4.85 5.36
C VAL A 58 24.25 4.05 4.83
N TRP A 59 24.19 2.72 4.88
CA TRP A 59 25.22 1.89 4.30
C TRP A 59 25.38 2.10 2.81
N LEU A 60 24.28 2.20 2.06
CA LEU A 60 24.33 2.39 0.62
C LEU A 60 25.08 3.68 0.25
N VAL A 61 24.84 4.77 0.97
CA VAL A 61 25.42 6.10 0.66
C VAL A 61 26.82 6.23 1.27
N THR A 62 27.00 5.88 2.53
CA THR A 62 28.25 6.16 3.29
C THR A 62 29.19 4.97 3.36
N GLY A 63 28.68 3.75 3.29
CA GLY A 63 29.43 2.52 3.55
C GLY A 63 29.51 2.17 5.03
N THR A 64 28.85 2.92 5.91
CA THR A 64 28.86 2.71 7.35
C THR A 64 27.66 1.86 7.78
N GLY A 65 27.86 0.93 8.69
CA GLY A 65 26.83 0.05 9.19
C GLY A 65 26.67 -1.23 8.36
N ASN A 66 25.58 -1.96 8.57
CA ASN A 66 25.25 -3.18 7.85
C ASN A 66 24.58 -2.87 6.51
N MET A 67 24.83 -3.71 5.50
CA MET A 67 24.22 -3.62 4.16
C MET A 67 22.70 -3.64 4.20
N LEU A 68 22.14 -4.46 5.09
CA LEU A 68 20.71 -4.59 5.29
C LEU A 68 20.25 -3.83 6.52
N ASN A 69 19.05 -3.33 6.46
CA ASN A 69 18.33 -2.92 7.65
C ASN A 69 18.17 -4.14 8.57
N PRO A 70 18.30 -4.00 9.89
CA PRO A 70 17.92 -5.06 10.81
C PRO A 70 16.48 -5.51 10.52
N GLU A 71 16.20 -6.80 10.57
CA GLU A 71 14.85 -7.34 10.33
C GLU A 71 13.80 -6.67 11.23
N GLU A 72 14.19 -6.31 12.45
CA GLU A 72 13.33 -5.54 13.38
C GLU A 72 12.90 -4.18 12.82
N ASN A 73 13.74 -3.48 12.04
CA ASN A 73 13.38 -2.19 11.43
C ASN A 73 12.48 -2.36 10.19
N LEU A 74 12.63 -3.46 9.47
CA LEU A 74 11.75 -3.83 8.36
C LEU A 74 10.37 -4.25 8.88
N ASP A 75 10.34 -5.01 9.96
CA ASP A 75 9.09 -5.39 10.61
C ASP A 75 8.39 -4.17 11.24
N LEU A 76 9.13 -3.25 11.87
CA LEU A 76 8.55 -2.03 12.44
C LEU A 76 8.01 -1.08 11.37
N ALA A 77 8.72 -0.89 10.25
CA ALA A 77 8.24 -0.06 9.13
C ALA A 77 6.99 -0.64 8.47
N ASN A 78 6.87 -1.99 8.45
CA ASN A 78 5.72 -2.68 7.88
C ASN A 78 4.56 -2.88 8.87
N THR A 79 4.76 -2.58 10.15
CA THR A 79 3.74 -2.75 11.21
C THR A 79 3.15 -1.44 11.71
N LYS A 80 3.77 -0.29 11.33
CA LYS A 80 3.26 1.05 11.63
C LYS A 80 2.61 1.64 10.39
N ALA A 81 1.34 1.98 10.51
CA ALA A 81 0.63 2.67 9.45
C ALA A 81 0.04 4.00 9.95
N PRO A 82 0.05 5.05 9.12
CA PRO A 82 -0.51 6.34 9.47
C PRO A 82 -2.02 6.24 9.65
N TYR A 83 -2.52 6.88 10.69
CA TYR A 83 -3.95 7.11 10.89
C TYR A 83 -4.28 8.56 10.54
N TYR A 84 -5.34 8.70 9.78
CA TYR A 84 -5.91 9.98 9.41
C TYR A 84 -7.34 10.06 9.96
N ASP A 85 -7.62 11.12 10.70
CA ASP A 85 -8.94 11.36 11.27
C ASP A 85 -9.91 11.88 10.21
N VAL A 86 -10.17 11.02 9.22
CA VAL A 86 -11.09 11.27 8.11
C VAL A 86 -12.01 10.09 7.92
N ASP A 87 -13.26 10.36 7.55
CA ASP A 87 -14.21 9.32 7.18
C ASP A 87 -13.91 8.83 5.76
N PHE A 88 -13.84 7.51 5.54
CA PHE A 88 -13.60 6.94 4.21
C PHE A 88 -14.63 7.43 3.19
N SER A 89 -15.90 7.51 3.56
CA SER A 89 -16.99 7.96 2.68
C SER A 89 -17.01 9.47 2.43
N GLY A 90 -16.44 10.29 3.33
CA GLY A 90 -16.58 11.75 3.29
C GLY A 90 -15.34 12.52 2.87
N GLY A 91 -14.16 12.19 3.41
CA GLY A 91 -12.95 13.01 3.28
C GLY A 91 -11.75 12.32 2.62
N PHE A 92 -11.83 11.02 2.35
CA PHE A 92 -10.69 10.22 1.94
C PHE A 92 -10.06 10.67 0.61
N ASN A 93 -10.82 11.19 -0.36
CA ASN A 93 -10.24 11.65 -1.64
C ASN A 93 -9.43 12.94 -1.52
N GLU A 94 -9.87 13.85 -0.66
CA GLU A 94 -9.12 15.09 -0.41
C GLU A 94 -7.78 14.73 0.22
N PHE A 95 -7.81 13.80 1.16
CA PHE A 95 -6.62 13.24 1.79
C PHE A 95 -5.74 12.45 0.81
N TYR A 96 -6.31 11.53 0.02
CA TYR A 96 -5.54 10.66 -0.86
C TYR A 96 -4.83 11.42 -1.99
N ASN A 97 -5.43 12.52 -2.47
CA ASN A 97 -4.85 13.38 -3.50
C ASN A 97 -3.95 14.49 -2.94
N ASP A 98 -4.05 14.80 -1.64
CA ASP A 98 -3.27 15.86 -1.00
C ASP A 98 -2.14 15.25 -0.15
N GLN A 99 -0.96 15.10 -0.76
CA GLN A 99 0.25 14.60 -0.10
C GLN A 99 0.78 15.54 1.01
N THR A 100 0.13 16.68 1.26
CA THR A 100 0.54 17.62 2.32
C THR A 100 -0.12 17.32 3.65
N GLN A 101 -1.17 16.52 3.69
CA GLN A 101 -1.85 16.16 4.94
C GLN A 101 -0.96 15.27 5.80
N ARG A 102 -0.85 15.66 7.08
CA ARG A 102 -0.08 14.90 8.05
C ARG A 102 -0.99 13.91 8.78
N PRO A 103 -0.49 12.69 9.07
CA PRO A 103 -1.25 11.75 9.90
C PRO A 103 -1.46 12.32 11.30
N THR A 104 -2.61 12.03 11.88
CA THR A 104 -2.95 12.40 13.26
C THR A 104 -2.08 11.60 14.23
N GLU A 105 -1.87 10.32 13.94
CA GLU A 105 -1.00 9.40 14.69
C GLU A 105 -0.55 8.23 13.82
N TYR A 106 0.30 7.38 14.37
CA TYR A 106 0.68 6.11 13.75
C TYR A 106 0.18 4.95 14.60
N VAL A 107 -0.57 4.04 13.97
CA VAL A 107 -1.04 2.81 14.62
C VAL A 107 -0.04 1.69 14.36
N GLU A 108 0.47 1.09 15.44
CA GLU A 108 1.38 -0.05 15.35
C GLU A 108 0.62 -1.35 15.64
N CYS A 109 0.66 -2.27 14.68
CA CYS A 109 0.12 -3.61 14.87
C CYS A 109 1.06 -4.65 14.26
N LYS A 110 1.82 -5.35 15.11
CA LYS A 110 2.85 -6.33 14.68
C LYS A 110 2.30 -7.50 13.90
N SER A 111 1.02 -7.84 14.08
CA SER A 111 0.35 -8.93 13.36
C SER A 111 -0.19 -8.53 11.98
N LEU A 112 -0.22 -7.24 11.67
CA LEU A 112 -0.71 -6.71 10.38
C LEU A 112 0.46 -6.17 9.58
N LYS A 113 0.73 -6.80 8.43
CA LYS A 113 1.76 -6.34 7.48
C LYS A 113 1.11 -5.72 6.25
N GLY A 114 1.72 -4.65 5.73
CA GLY A 114 1.29 -4.02 4.49
C GLY A 114 0.03 -3.16 4.62
N VAL A 115 -0.32 -2.72 5.84
CA VAL A 115 -1.33 -1.68 6.02
C VAL A 115 -0.75 -0.36 5.56
N GLU A 116 -1.46 0.32 4.67
CA GLU A 116 -1.03 1.61 4.14
C GLU A 116 -1.63 2.77 4.91
N TYR A 117 -2.90 2.63 5.31
CA TYR A 117 -3.65 3.70 5.99
C TYR A 117 -4.61 3.13 7.02
N TRP A 118 -4.86 3.93 8.06
CA TRP A 118 -6.00 3.82 8.94
C TRP A 118 -6.88 5.05 8.77
N CYS A 119 -8.20 4.87 8.69
CA CYS A 119 -9.19 5.94 8.65
C CYS A 119 -10.47 5.50 9.36
N ASN A 120 -11.45 6.40 9.50
CA ASN A 120 -12.72 6.08 10.15
C ASN A 120 -13.70 5.45 9.16
N LEU A 121 -14.48 4.50 9.63
CA LEU A 121 -15.71 4.08 8.97
C LEU A 121 -16.88 4.87 9.56
N LYS A 122 -17.69 5.45 8.69
CA LYS A 122 -18.94 6.11 9.07
C LYS A 122 -20.14 5.42 8.43
N GLY A 123 -21.17 5.23 9.23
CA GLY A 123 -22.41 4.59 8.83
C GLY A 123 -22.55 3.13 9.30
N HIS A 124 -23.78 2.62 9.22
CA HIS A 124 -24.21 1.38 9.84
C HIS A 124 -24.26 0.17 8.89
N SER A 125 -23.86 0.36 7.63
CA SER A 125 -24.03 -0.68 6.59
C SER A 125 -23.20 -1.94 6.81
N MET A 126 -22.12 -1.85 7.59
CA MET A 126 -21.25 -2.99 7.88
C MET A 126 -21.44 -3.58 9.28
N GLU A 127 -22.42 -3.11 10.03
CA GLU A 127 -22.81 -3.72 11.32
C GLU A 127 -23.43 -5.12 11.12
N PRO A 128 -23.18 -6.04 12.02
CA PRO A 128 -22.43 -5.91 13.27
C PRO A 128 -20.91 -6.10 13.12
N THR A 129 -20.41 -6.38 11.91
CA THR A 129 -19.00 -6.71 11.68
C THR A 129 -18.08 -5.51 11.97
N ILE A 130 -18.42 -4.35 11.44
CA ILE A 130 -17.70 -3.09 11.69
C ILE A 130 -18.76 -2.05 12.07
N LYS A 131 -18.59 -1.41 13.22
CA LYS A 131 -19.54 -0.44 13.74
C LYS A 131 -19.22 0.97 13.25
N ASP A 132 -20.25 1.82 13.30
CA ASP A 132 -20.08 3.26 13.06
C ASP A 132 -19.00 3.86 13.97
N GLY A 133 -18.10 4.69 13.40
CA GLY A 133 -17.00 5.33 14.12
C GLY A 133 -15.79 4.44 14.38
N GLU A 134 -15.81 3.15 14.04
CA GLU A 134 -14.61 2.32 14.16
C GLU A 134 -13.55 2.71 13.12
N ARG A 135 -12.28 2.54 13.50
CA ARG A 135 -11.15 2.70 12.58
C ARG A 135 -10.95 1.45 11.77
N ILE A 136 -10.69 1.61 10.48
CA ILE A 136 -10.40 0.52 9.55
C ILE A 136 -8.98 0.63 9.00
N ALA A 137 -8.30 -0.52 8.91
CA ALA A 137 -6.98 -0.66 8.31
C ALA A 137 -7.11 -1.02 6.84
N LEU A 138 -6.50 -0.25 5.97
CA LEU A 138 -6.61 -0.36 4.52
C LEU A 138 -5.28 -0.83 3.91
N GLN A 139 -5.39 -1.83 3.02
CA GLN A 139 -4.31 -2.31 2.18
C GLN A 139 -4.75 -2.25 0.73
N GLU A 140 -4.10 -1.43 -0.09
CA GLU A 140 -4.45 -1.29 -1.50
C GLU A 140 -4.17 -2.60 -2.27
N LEU A 141 -5.09 -2.98 -3.13
CA LEU A 141 -4.85 -4.07 -4.06
C LEU A 141 -3.99 -3.55 -5.22
N PRO A 142 -2.96 -4.32 -5.60
CA PRO A 142 -2.09 -3.90 -6.68
C PRO A 142 -2.85 -3.76 -8.01
N ALA A 143 -2.56 -2.69 -8.76
CA ALA A 143 -3.19 -2.34 -10.03
C ALA A 143 -2.95 -3.35 -11.18
N ASN A 144 -2.32 -4.50 -10.90
CA ASN A 144 -1.99 -5.53 -11.88
C ASN A 144 -3.17 -6.43 -12.31
N GLY A 145 -4.42 -6.02 -12.00
CA GLY A 145 -5.62 -6.78 -12.35
C GLY A 145 -5.93 -7.93 -11.39
N ALA A 146 -5.35 -7.95 -10.20
CA ALA A 146 -5.72 -8.90 -9.16
C ALA A 146 -7.20 -8.71 -8.80
N LEU A 147 -7.98 -9.76 -8.97
CA LEU A 147 -9.39 -9.76 -8.54
C LEU A 147 -9.46 -9.80 -7.01
N PRO A 148 -10.42 -9.11 -6.41
CA PRO A 148 -10.64 -9.18 -4.97
C PRO A 148 -11.06 -10.60 -4.55
N ASN A 149 -10.66 -11.01 -3.35
CA ASN A 149 -11.16 -12.25 -2.76
C ASN A 149 -12.63 -12.06 -2.37
N PHE A 150 -13.52 -12.80 -3.02
CA PHE A 150 -14.95 -12.76 -2.69
C PHE A 150 -15.21 -13.17 -1.25
N GLY A 151 -16.22 -12.56 -0.63
CA GLY A 151 -16.53 -12.73 0.77
C GLY A 151 -15.74 -11.85 1.73
N SER A 152 -14.71 -11.13 1.26
CA SER A 152 -13.94 -10.18 2.09
C SER A 152 -14.49 -8.76 1.98
N VAL A 153 -14.17 -7.94 3.00
CA VAL A 153 -14.58 -6.53 3.08
C VAL A 153 -13.56 -5.66 2.38
N TYR A 154 -14.05 -4.72 1.56
CA TYR A 154 -13.23 -3.77 0.81
C TYR A 154 -13.78 -2.36 0.91
N ALA A 155 -12.87 -1.42 0.92
CA ALA A 155 -13.16 -0.01 0.70
C ALA A 155 -12.90 0.30 -0.79
N ILE A 156 -13.88 0.89 -1.47
CA ILE A 156 -13.89 1.07 -2.92
C ILE A 156 -14.09 2.55 -3.23
N VAL A 157 -13.33 3.03 -4.21
CA VAL A 157 -13.49 4.35 -4.82
C VAL A 157 -13.71 4.17 -6.31
N THR A 158 -14.70 4.86 -6.87
CA THR A 158 -15.02 4.83 -8.29
C THR A 158 -14.83 6.20 -8.95
N SER A 159 -14.72 6.22 -10.27
CA SER A 159 -14.54 7.44 -11.06
C SER A 159 -15.75 8.38 -11.02
N ASP A 160 -16.95 7.87 -10.74
CA ASP A 160 -18.19 8.63 -10.56
C ASP A 160 -18.40 9.14 -9.12
N GLY A 161 -17.39 8.94 -8.24
CA GLY A 161 -17.36 9.50 -6.90
C GLY A 161 -17.98 8.62 -5.81
N LEU A 162 -18.43 7.41 -6.13
CA LEU A 162 -18.86 6.47 -5.09
C LEU A 162 -17.68 6.10 -4.18
N ARG A 163 -17.91 6.16 -2.87
CA ARG A 163 -16.98 5.71 -1.83
C ARG A 163 -17.76 4.89 -0.83
N THR A 164 -17.37 3.66 -0.70
CA THR A 164 -18.13 2.75 0.15
C THR A 164 -17.25 1.64 0.70
N VAL A 165 -17.62 1.14 1.88
CA VAL A 165 -17.05 -0.07 2.45
C VAL A 165 -18.11 -1.14 2.42
N LYS A 166 -17.83 -2.24 1.72
CA LYS A 166 -18.77 -3.34 1.53
C LYS A 166 -18.03 -4.67 1.44
N ARG A 167 -18.78 -5.75 1.61
CA ARG A 167 -18.31 -7.08 1.26
C ARG A 167 -18.44 -7.26 -0.26
N ILE A 168 -17.37 -7.73 -0.90
CA ILE A 168 -17.39 -8.01 -2.33
C ILE A 168 -17.81 -9.47 -2.55
N GLU A 169 -18.83 -9.61 -3.38
CA GLU A 169 -19.30 -10.91 -3.87
C GLU A 169 -19.22 -10.97 -5.39
N LYS A 170 -19.32 -12.17 -5.93
CA LYS A 170 -19.35 -12.36 -7.37
C LYS A 170 -20.70 -11.91 -7.94
N SER A 171 -20.67 -10.93 -8.85
CA SER A 171 -21.87 -10.56 -9.59
C SER A 171 -22.19 -11.63 -10.67
N PRO A 172 -23.47 -11.96 -10.92
CA PRO A 172 -23.90 -12.74 -12.07
C PRO A 172 -23.62 -12.00 -13.39
N LYS A 173 -23.49 -10.69 -13.36
CA LYS A 173 -23.22 -9.84 -14.51
C LYS A 173 -21.74 -9.76 -14.78
N ARG A 174 -21.31 -10.13 -16.00
CA ARG A 174 -19.90 -10.09 -16.39
C ARG A 174 -19.37 -8.65 -16.37
N GLY A 175 -18.20 -8.42 -15.80
CA GLY A 175 -17.58 -7.11 -15.69
C GLY A 175 -18.08 -6.29 -14.49
N TYR A 176 -18.89 -6.89 -13.60
CA TYR A 176 -19.41 -6.25 -12.39
C TYR A 176 -18.98 -6.99 -11.13
N LEU A 177 -18.90 -6.27 -10.02
CA LEU A 177 -18.80 -6.79 -8.67
C LEU A 177 -20.13 -6.53 -7.96
N LEU A 178 -20.53 -7.44 -7.08
CA LEU A 178 -21.68 -7.25 -6.19
C LEU A 178 -21.15 -6.76 -4.84
N LEU A 179 -21.59 -5.57 -4.44
CA LEU A 179 -21.28 -4.94 -3.17
C LEU A 179 -22.41 -5.22 -2.19
N LYS A 180 -22.09 -5.95 -1.13
CA LYS A 180 -23.05 -6.39 -0.13
C LYS A 180 -22.77 -5.75 1.22
N ALA A 181 -23.81 -5.19 1.84
CA ALA A 181 -23.76 -4.75 3.22
C ALA A 181 -23.83 -5.98 4.17
N ASP A 182 -23.10 -5.92 5.29
CA ASP A 182 -23.25 -6.94 6.35
C ASP A 182 -24.53 -6.71 7.16
N ASN A 183 -24.99 -5.46 7.23
CA ASN A 183 -26.26 -5.09 7.82
C ASN A 183 -27.41 -5.36 6.84
N LYS A 184 -28.34 -6.21 7.24
CA LYS A 184 -29.47 -6.66 6.42
C LYS A 184 -30.48 -5.56 6.06
N ASP A 185 -30.45 -4.45 6.77
CA ASP A 185 -31.32 -3.29 6.49
C ASP A 185 -30.84 -2.48 5.29
N PHE A 186 -29.64 -2.79 4.79
CA PHE A 186 -29.04 -2.17 3.61
C PHE A 186 -29.04 -3.15 2.44
N GLY A 187 -29.34 -2.63 1.25
CA GLY A 187 -29.40 -3.42 0.03
C GLY A 187 -28.02 -3.82 -0.53
N GLU A 188 -28.06 -4.51 -1.65
CA GLU A 188 -26.90 -4.86 -2.46
C GLU A 188 -26.82 -3.90 -3.66
N GLN A 189 -25.60 -3.65 -4.14
CA GLN A 189 -25.34 -2.79 -5.28
C GLN A 189 -24.34 -3.42 -6.23
N GLU A 190 -24.61 -3.42 -7.51
CA GLU A 190 -23.62 -3.78 -8.53
C GLU A 190 -22.79 -2.56 -8.92
N VAL A 191 -21.48 -2.76 -9.04
CA VAL A 191 -20.52 -1.76 -9.52
C VAL A 191 -19.76 -2.31 -10.71
N GLU A 192 -19.57 -1.53 -11.75
CA GLU A 192 -18.79 -1.91 -12.91
C GLU A 192 -17.30 -1.84 -12.58
N ILE A 193 -16.56 -2.91 -12.86
CA ILE A 193 -15.11 -3.00 -12.53
C ILE A 193 -14.32 -1.88 -13.21
N SER A 194 -14.71 -1.47 -14.42
CA SER A 194 -14.04 -0.41 -15.17
C SER A 194 -14.13 0.98 -14.53
N THR A 195 -15.12 1.21 -13.65
CA THR A 195 -15.27 2.48 -12.92
C THR A 195 -14.46 2.54 -11.64
N ILE A 196 -13.95 1.41 -11.15
CA ILE A 196 -13.19 1.35 -9.90
C ILE A 196 -11.79 1.97 -10.11
N THR A 197 -11.50 3.04 -9.39
CA THR A 197 -10.20 3.72 -9.43
C THR A 197 -9.26 3.21 -8.35
N HIS A 198 -9.81 2.93 -7.15
CA HIS A 198 -9.03 2.36 -6.04
C HIS A 198 -9.87 1.31 -5.32
N ILE A 199 -9.18 0.26 -4.90
CA ILE A 199 -9.76 -0.81 -4.11
C ILE A 199 -8.79 -1.20 -2.98
N PHE A 200 -9.25 -1.08 -1.75
CA PHE A 200 -8.47 -1.42 -0.56
C PHE A 200 -9.13 -2.57 0.17
N LYS A 201 -8.35 -3.57 0.52
CA LYS A 201 -8.83 -4.61 1.44
C LYS A 201 -8.88 -4.05 2.86
N VAL A 202 -9.99 -4.21 3.55
CA VAL A 202 -10.08 -3.96 4.99
C VAL A 202 -9.49 -5.18 5.70
N VAL A 203 -8.30 -5.00 6.29
CA VAL A 203 -7.55 -6.11 6.91
C VAL A 203 -7.73 -6.17 8.43
N ALA A 204 -8.19 -5.09 9.04
CA ALA A 204 -8.56 -5.02 10.45
C ALA A 204 -9.52 -3.85 10.71
N HIS A 205 -10.17 -3.88 11.85
CA HIS A 205 -10.89 -2.74 12.42
C HIS A 205 -10.59 -2.62 13.91
N LEU A 206 -10.74 -1.42 14.45
CA LEU A 206 -10.47 -1.10 15.85
C LEU A 206 -11.60 -0.23 16.42
N GLY A 207 -12.33 -0.77 17.37
CA GLY A 207 -13.28 -0.02 18.17
C GLY A 207 -12.60 0.66 19.36
N ILE A 208 -12.86 1.95 19.54
CA ILE A 208 -12.38 2.73 20.70
C ILE A 208 -13.60 2.96 21.59
N PHE A 209 -13.53 2.46 22.81
CA PHE A 209 -14.53 2.75 23.83
C PHE A 209 -14.09 4.02 24.56
N ALA A 210 -14.83 5.10 24.38
CA ALA A 210 -14.64 6.34 25.10
C ALA A 210 -15.52 6.41 26.35
#